data_5455051c44596bdd1c236c0ce8716dcd
#
_entry.id   5455051c44596bdd1c236c0ce8716dcd
#
_cell.length_a   1.000
_cell.length_b   1.000
_cell.length_c   1.000
_cell.angle_alpha   90.00
_cell.angle_beta   90.00
_cell.angle_gamma   90.00
#
_symmetry.space_group_name_H-M   'P 1'
#
loop_
_entity.id
_entity.type
_entity.pdbx_description
1 polymer ?
#
loop_
_entity_poly.entity_id
_entity_poly.type
_entity_poly.pdbx_seq_one_letter_code
_entity_poly.pdbx_strand_id
1 'polypeptide(L)'
;MRKPMKDLPVRRSYFSEKMKGVEIFSEEWGDMVCACHRFAKGVDFTPHLVGQPDDLCPVPHYGYCFRGVFHVRYKDGHEEVVRAGDVFYVPPAHTLWVDEDTELIEFSPLNMMSEGEKVAQTTLGSK
;
A
#
# COMPACT_ATOMS: atom_id res chain seq x y z
N MET A 1 -13.59 3.47 -18.97
CA MET A 1 -14.15 2.93 -17.71
C MET A 1 -13.90 3.89 -16.57
N ARG A 2 -14.82 3.99 -15.66
CA ARG A 2 -14.66 4.83 -14.48
C ARG A 2 -15.56 4.32 -13.36
N LYS A 3 -15.24 4.72 -12.13
CA LYS A 3 -16.07 4.44 -10.97
C LYS A 3 -15.89 5.56 -9.95
N PRO A 4 -16.94 6.05 -9.29
CA PRO A 4 -16.75 6.94 -8.16
C PRO A 4 -15.90 6.24 -7.08
N MET A 5 -14.96 6.96 -6.47
CA MET A 5 -14.05 6.37 -5.49
C MET A 5 -14.79 5.70 -4.33
N LYS A 6 -15.92 6.28 -3.91
CA LYS A 6 -16.77 5.73 -2.85
C LYS A 6 -17.39 4.37 -3.19
N ASP A 7 -17.42 4.00 -4.48
CA ASP A 7 -18.01 2.75 -4.95
C ASP A 7 -16.97 1.66 -5.20
N LEU A 8 -15.70 1.93 -4.91
CA LEU A 8 -14.66 0.90 -5.01
C LEU A 8 -14.93 -0.21 -3.98
N PRO A 9 -14.92 -1.49 -4.41
CA PRO A 9 -15.17 -2.59 -3.48
C PRO A 9 -14.00 -2.79 -2.52
N VAL A 10 -14.31 -3.34 -1.36
CA VAL A 10 -13.30 -3.71 -0.36
C VAL A 10 -12.36 -4.75 -0.97
N ARG A 11 -11.05 -4.51 -0.86
CA ARG A 11 -10.03 -5.49 -1.23
C ARG A 11 -9.63 -6.28 0.01
N ARG A 12 -9.85 -7.57 -0.03
CA ARG A 12 -9.50 -8.48 1.05
C ARG A 12 -8.13 -9.09 0.79
N SER A 13 -7.20 -8.86 1.71
CA SER A 13 -5.86 -9.41 1.64
C SER A 13 -5.31 -9.50 3.06
N TYR A 14 -4.12 -10.08 3.22
CA TYR A 14 -3.42 -10.08 4.50
C TYR A 14 -3.38 -8.67 5.10
N PHE A 15 -3.02 -7.67 4.29
CA PHE A 15 -2.81 -6.31 4.78
C PHE A 15 -4.10 -5.66 5.31
N SER A 16 -5.22 -5.87 4.64
CA SER A 16 -6.49 -5.29 5.09
C SER A 16 -7.16 -6.10 6.19
N GLU A 17 -6.87 -7.39 6.30
CA GLU A 17 -7.51 -8.28 7.27
C GLU A 17 -6.71 -8.44 8.56
N LYS A 18 -5.38 -8.40 8.49
CA LYS A 18 -4.50 -8.66 9.64
C LYS A 18 -3.85 -7.41 10.22
N MET A 19 -3.74 -6.35 9.44
CA MET A 19 -3.18 -5.09 9.92
C MET A 19 -4.29 -4.20 10.47
N LYS A 20 -4.21 -3.90 11.77
CA LYS A 20 -5.14 -2.97 12.40
C LYS A 20 -4.96 -1.57 11.80
N GLY A 21 -6.07 -0.95 11.41
CA GLY A 21 -6.07 0.42 10.89
C GLY A 21 -5.81 0.53 9.40
N VAL A 22 -5.78 -0.58 8.67
CA VAL A 22 -5.63 -0.59 7.22
C VAL A 22 -6.95 -0.95 6.56
N GLU A 23 -7.44 -0.07 5.68
CA GLU A 23 -8.59 -0.34 4.82
C GLU A 23 -8.16 -0.14 3.37
N ILE A 24 -8.52 -1.08 2.50
CA ILE A 24 -8.18 -1.05 1.07
C ILE A 24 -9.44 -1.25 0.26
N PHE A 25 -9.70 -0.35 -0.68
CA PHE A 25 -10.82 -0.41 -1.61
C PHE A 25 -10.25 -0.32 -3.01
N SER A 26 -10.56 -1.29 -3.88
CA SER A 26 -9.87 -1.36 -5.16
C SER A 26 -10.74 -1.92 -6.28
N GLU A 27 -10.30 -1.64 -7.50
CA GLU A 27 -10.82 -2.21 -8.72
C GLU A 27 -9.64 -2.65 -9.59
N GLU A 28 -9.84 -3.74 -10.31
CA GLU A 28 -8.83 -4.27 -11.22
C GLU A 28 -9.25 -3.93 -12.65
N TRP A 29 -8.43 -3.13 -13.33
CA TRP A 29 -8.67 -2.75 -14.72
C TRP A 29 -7.43 -3.09 -15.56
N GLY A 30 -7.63 -4.02 -16.51
CA GLY A 30 -6.49 -4.52 -17.28
C GLY A 30 -5.46 -5.18 -16.38
N ASP A 31 -4.21 -4.75 -16.48
CA ASP A 31 -3.09 -5.26 -15.67
C ASP A 31 -2.83 -4.42 -14.42
N MET A 32 -3.71 -3.47 -14.11
CA MET A 32 -3.49 -2.53 -13.00
C MET A 32 -4.54 -2.68 -11.92
N VAL A 33 -4.13 -2.44 -10.69
CA VAL A 33 -5.03 -2.25 -9.56
C VAL A 33 -5.11 -0.76 -9.27
N CYS A 34 -6.33 -0.24 -9.23
CA CYS A 34 -6.62 1.10 -8.73
C CYS A 34 -7.08 0.94 -7.29
N ALA A 35 -6.32 1.42 -6.32
CA ALA A 35 -6.60 1.18 -4.90
C ALA A 35 -6.63 2.47 -4.09
N CYS A 36 -7.72 2.66 -3.35
CA CYS A 36 -7.80 3.68 -2.32
C CYS A 36 -7.41 3.03 -0.99
N HIS A 37 -6.42 3.62 -0.32
CA HIS A 37 -5.93 3.15 0.98
C HIS A 37 -6.28 4.17 2.05
N ARG A 38 -6.79 3.68 3.17
CA ARG A 38 -6.97 4.46 4.39
C ARG A 38 -6.14 3.83 5.49
N PHE A 39 -5.23 4.61 6.05
CA PHE A 39 -4.35 4.17 7.13
C PHE A 39 -4.62 5.00 8.38
N ALA A 40 -4.92 4.33 9.48
CA ALA A 40 -5.02 4.99 10.78
C ALA A 40 -3.62 5.34 11.29
N LYS A 41 -3.54 6.40 12.09
CA LYS A 41 -2.33 6.80 12.78
C LYS A 41 -1.61 5.59 13.40
N GLY A 42 -0.31 5.47 13.14
CA GLY A 42 0.53 4.41 13.69
C GLY A 42 0.68 3.18 12.81
N VAL A 43 0.00 3.12 11.68
CA VAL A 43 0.20 2.02 10.72
C VAL A 43 1.64 2.04 10.22
N ASP A 44 2.31 0.89 10.30
CA ASP A 44 3.67 0.68 9.81
C ASP A 44 3.72 -0.68 9.12
N PHE A 45 4.05 -0.66 7.84
CA PHE A 45 4.14 -1.89 7.04
C PHE A 45 5.39 -2.71 7.32
N THR A 46 6.41 -2.13 7.93
CA THR A 46 7.73 -2.76 8.08
C THR A 46 7.66 -4.18 8.66
N PRO A 47 6.99 -4.44 9.80
CA PRO A 47 6.93 -5.80 10.32
C PRO A 47 6.07 -6.76 9.47
N HIS A 48 5.27 -6.22 8.56
CA HIS A 48 4.39 -6.99 7.69
C HIS A 48 4.98 -7.26 6.31
N LEU A 49 6.24 -6.87 6.10
CA LEU A 49 6.97 -7.11 4.84
C LEU A 49 7.99 -8.24 4.96
N VAL A 50 8.07 -8.88 6.13
CA VAL A 50 8.95 -10.04 6.33
C VAL A 50 8.53 -11.15 5.38
N GLY A 51 9.52 -11.70 4.65
CA GLY A 51 9.27 -12.71 3.60
C GLY A 51 9.19 -12.15 2.19
N GLN A 52 8.98 -10.83 2.05
CA GLN A 52 9.11 -10.17 0.76
C GLN A 52 10.60 -10.06 0.37
N PRO A 53 10.93 -9.83 -0.90
CA PRO A 53 12.34 -9.61 -1.28
C PRO A 53 12.99 -8.50 -0.45
N ASP A 54 14.10 -8.80 0.21
CA ASP A 54 14.82 -7.90 1.12
C ASP A 54 13.96 -7.42 2.31
N ASP A 55 12.86 -8.11 2.61
CA ASP A 55 11.86 -7.70 3.59
C ASP A 55 11.30 -6.31 3.33
N LEU A 56 11.18 -5.95 2.05
CA LEU A 56 10.65 -4.70 1.55
C LEU A 56 9.56 -4.96 0.50
N CYS A 57 8.69 -3.99 0.26
CA CYS A 57 7.65 -4.11 -0.76
C CYS A 57 8.27 -3.98 -2.16
N PRO A 58 8.13 -4.98 -3.03
CA PRO A 58 8.69 -4.94 -4.37
C PRO A 58 7.78 -4.26 -5.39
N VAL A 59 6.60 -3.79 -4.98
CA VAL A 59 5.58 -3.28 -5.88
C VAL A 59 5.74 -1.78 -6.09
N PRO A 60 5.90 -1.30 -7.35
CA PRO A 60 5.88 0.13 -7.60
C PRO A 60 4.46 0.69 -7.47
N HIS A 61 4.35 1.90 -6.93
CA HIS A 61 3.07 2.58 -6.75
C HIS A 61 3.11 3.97 -7.35
N TYR A 62 2.06 4.34 -8.08
CA TYR A 62 1.87 5.68 -8.64
C TYR A 62 0.57 6.23 -8.08
N GLY A 63 0.56 7.44 -7.57
CA GLY A 63 -0.70 7.91 -7.01
C GLY A 63 -0.73 9.35 -6.54
N TYR A 64 -1.71 9.61 -5.68
CA TYR A 64 -2.01 10.92 -5.13
C TYR A 64 -2.44 10.78 -3.68
N CYS A 65 -1.89 11.63 -2.81
CA CYS A 65 -2.25 11.68 -1.40
C CYS A 65 -3.35 12.72 -1.18
N PHE A 66 -4.50 12.28 -0.64
CA PHE A 66 -5.64 13.17 -0.37
C PHE A 66 -5.56 13.82 0.99
N ARG A 67 -5.03 13.10 1.98
CA ARG A 67 -5.08 13.49 3.38
C ARG A 67 -3.92 12.88 4.13
N GLY A 68 -3.40 13.63 5.08
CA GLY A 68 -2.35 13.14 5.97
C GLY A 68 -0.97 13.18 5.36
N VAL A 69 -0.10 12.35 5.88
CA VAL A 69 1.31 12.28 5.52
C VAL A 69 1.76 10.83 5.62
N PHE A 70 2.47 10.34 4.62
CA PHE A 70 3.15 9.06 4.79
C PHE A 70 4.63 9.16 4.47
N HIS A 71 5.38 8.30 5.16
CA HIS A 71 6.83 8.21 5.05
C HIS A 71 7.18 6.96 4.28
N VAL A 72 8.19 7.05 3.42
CA VAL A 72 8.70 5.94 2.64
C VAL A 72 10.20 5.84 2.90
N ARG A 73 10.70 4.63 3.17
CA ARG A 73 12.14 4.37 3.26
C ARG A 73 12.50 3.29 2.26
N TYR A 74 13.55 3.54 1.50
CA TYR A 74 14.04 2.67 0.45
C TYR A 74 15.20 1.79 0.93
N LYS A 75 15.55 0.78 0.12
CA LYS A 75 16.61 -0.18 0.44
C LYS A 75 17.95 0.48 0.77
N ASP A 76 18.29 1.58 0.08
CA ASP A 76 19.54 2.32 0.34
C ASP A 76 19.50 3.19 1.59
N GLY A 77 18.34 3.24 2.28
CA GLY A 77 18.15 3.99 3.51
C GLY A 77 17.62 5.40 3.33
N HIS A 78 17.54 5.93 2.10
CA HIS A 78 16.98 7.26 1.95
C HIS A 78 15.46 7.24 2.17
N GLU A 79 14.91 8.38 2.56
CA GLU A 79 13.50 8.52 2.91
C GLU A 79 12.86 9.65 2.12
N GLU A 80 11.57 9.47 1.86
CA GLU A 80 10.72 10.51 1.30
C GLU A 80 9.51 10.71 2.20
N VAL A 81 8.97 11.91 2.16
CA VAL A 81 7.72 12.27 2.85
C VAL A 81 6.73 12.71 1.79
N VAL A 82 5.57 12.06 1.75
CA VAL A 82 4.48 12.39 0.84
C VAL A 82 3.35 13.00 1.66
N ARG A 83 2.89 14.19 1.27
CA ARG A 83 1.87 14.96 1.99
C ARG A 83 0.60 15.09 1.15
N ALA A 84 -0.49 15.40 1.81
CA ALA A 84 -1.75 15.72 1.14
C ALA A 84 -1.51 16.76 0.04
N GLY A 85 -1.98 16.44 -1.17
CA GLY A 85 -1.77 17.27 -2.35
C GLY A 85 -0.63 16.83 -3.23
N ASP A 86 0.21 15.90 -2.79
CA ASP A 86 1.32 15.40 -3.60
C ASP A 86 0.87 14.27 -4.52
N VAL A 87 1.33 14.33 -5.77
CA VAL A 87 1.40 13.16 -6.64
C VAL A 87 2.70 12.42 -6.32
N PHE A 88 2.71 11.10 -6.43
CA PHE A 88 3.89 10.34 -6.04
C PHE A 88 4.17 9.17 -6.98
N TYR A 89 5.44 8.80 -7.02
CA TYR A 89 5.89 7.52 -7.51
C TYR A 89 6.78 6.91 -6.42
N VAL A 90 6.37 5.74 -5.95
CA VAL A 90 7.15 4.96 -4.96
C VAL A 90 7.71 3.75 -5.69
N PRO A 91 9.01 3.76 -6.04
CA PRO A 91 9.64 2.62 -6.71
C PRO A 91 9.75 1.39 -5.81
N PRO A 92 10.08 0.22 -6.40
CA PRO A 92 10.25 -1.02 -5.65
C PRO A 92 11.29 -0.95 -4.54
N ALA A 93 11.20 -1.88 -3.59
CA ALA A 93 12.12 -2.05 -2.46
C ALA A 93 11.97 -0.92 -1.44
N HIS A 94 10.78 -0.79 -0.89
CA HIS A 94 10.44 0.24 0.10
C HIS A 94 9.63 -0.33 1.25
N THR A 95 9.61 0.41 2.37
CA THR A 95 8.59 0.29 3.40
C THR A 95 7.89 1.64 3.59
N LEU A 96 6.76 1.63 4.29
CA LEU A 96 5.90 2.80 4.46
C LEU A 96 5.29 2.80 5.86
N TRP A 97 5.19 4.00 6.47
CA TRP A 97 4.49 4.18 7.74
C TRP A 97 3.82 5.56 7.80
N VAL A 98 2.85 5.69 8.70
CA VAL A 98 2.11 6.95 8.89
C VAL A 98 2.06 7.36 10.36
N ASP A 99 2.19 8.65 10.60
CA ASP A 99 2.12 9.25 11.93
C ASP A 99 0.76 9.89 12.22
N GLU A 100 -0.11 9.97 11.23
CA GLU A 100 -1.46 10.49 11.34
C GLU A 100 -2.38 9.76 10.36
N ASP A 101 -3.68 9.92 10.52
CA ASP A 101 -4.65 9.32 9.61
C ASP A 101 -4.38 9.80 8.18
N THR A 102 -4.23 8.87 7.27
CA THR A 102 -3.79 9.14 5.89
C THR A 102 -4.70 8.45 4.90
N GLU A 103 -4.99 9.13 3.80
CA GLU A 103 -5.75 8.57 2.69
C GLU A 103 -5.06 8.90 1.38
N LEU A 104 -4.92 7.88 0.55
CA LEU A 104 -4.28 8.01 -0.76
C LEU A 104 -4.95 7.11 -1.78
N ILE A 105 -4.76 7.41 -3.05
CA ILE A 105 -5.09 6.50 -4.14
C ILE A 105 -3.79 6.13 -4.86
N GLU A 106 -3.67 4.86 -5.23
CA GLU A 106 -2.51 4.39 -5.98
C GLU A 106 -2.91 3.43 -7.09
N PHE A 107 -2.04 3.36 -8.08
CA PHE A 107 -2.14 2.45 -9.21
C PHE A 107 -0.89 1.57 -9.22
N SER A 108 -1.09 0.26 -9.26
CA SER A 108 0.00 -0.70 -9.12
C SER A 108 -0.22 -1.88 -10.07
N PRO A 109 0.85 -2.54 -10.54
CA PRO A 109 0.70 -3.75 -11.36
C PRO A 109 -0.03 -4.85 -10.59
N LEU A 110 -1.09 -5.39 -11.18
CA LEU A 110 -1.94 -6.41 -10.55
C LEU A 110 -1.14 -7.67 -10.17
N ASN A 111 -0.32 -8.18 -11.08
CA ASN A 111 0.44 -9.41 -10.85
C ASN A 111 1.39 -9.26 -9.65
N MET A 112 2.03 -8.10 -9.50
CA MET A 112 2.95 -7.84 -8.40
C MET A 112 2.21 -7.63 -7.08
N MET A 113 1.07 -6.93 -7.11
CA MET A 113 0.22 -6.76 -5.92
C MET A 113 -0.28 -8.11 -5.42
N SER A 114 -0.80 -8.95 -6.32
CA SER A 114 -1.31 -10.28 -5.96
C SER A 114 -0.23 -11.19 -5.41
N GLU A 115 0.98 -11.16 -5.98
CA GLU A 115 2.11 -11.95 -5.50
C GLU A 115 2.54 -11.47 -4.11
N GLY A 116 2.64 -10.17 -3.89
CA GLY A 116 2.99 -9.61 -2.57
C GLY A 116 1.97 -9.98 -1.49
N GLU A 117 0.69 -9.92 -1.82
CA GLU A 117 -0.38 -10.33 -0.90
C GLU A 117 -0.30 -11.82 -0.57
N LYS A 118 0.01 -12.65 -1.55
CA LYS A 118 0.16 -14.09 -1.37
C LYS A 118 1.38 -14.42 -0.49
N VAL A 119 2.50 -13.75 -0.71
CA VAL A 119 3.70 -13.92 0.12
C VAL A 119 3.40 -13.55 1.57
N ALA A 120 2.74 -12.41 1.80
CA ALA A 120 2.36 -11.98 3.15
C ALA A 120 1.45 -13.01 3.84
N GLN A 121 0.44 -13.51 3.14
CA GLN A 121 -0.49 -14.51 3.67
C GLN A 121 0.24 -15.81 4.01
N THR A 122 1.13 -16.28 3.14
CA THR A 122 1.88 -17.52 3.33
C THR A 122 2.87 -17.41 4.49
N THR A 123 3.58 -16.28 4.59
CA THR A 123 4.65 -16.07 5.57
C THR A 123 4.10 -15.69 6.95
N LEU A 124 3.10 -14.83 7.01
CA LEU A 124 2.64 -14.17 8.25
C LEU A 124 1.18 -14.46 8.60
N GLY A 125 0.39 -14.96 7.66
CA GLY A 125 -1.06 -15.04 7.79
C GLY A 125 -1.57 -15.97 8.89
N SER A 126 -0.76 -16.91 9.37
CA SER A 126 -1.13 -17.86 10.41
C SER A 126 -0.59 -17.49 11.80
N LYS A 127 0.05 -16.35 11.92
CA LYS A 127 0.69 -15.90 13.17
C LYS A 127 -0.16 -14.95 13.98
#